data_a62d3df61f20233465dc48999358911c
#
_entry.id   a62d3df61f20233465dc48999358911c
#
_cell.length_a   1.000
_cell.length_b   1.000
_cell.length_c   1.000
_cell.angle_alpha   90.00
_cell.angle_beta   90.00
_cell.angle_gamma   90.00
#
_symmetry.space_group_name_H-M   'P 1'
#
loop_
_entity.id
_entity.type
_entity.pdbx_description
1 polymer ?
#
loop_
_entity_poly.entity_id
_entity_poly.type
_entity_poly.pdbx_seq_one_letter_code
_entity_poly.pdbx_strand_id
1 'polypeptide(L)'
;PDGPWRWGFTIERVSDKTLFDRYDIRDPYQDNGLYYGDQRRLISQLYFERQSARSYLSVAAFDLQSLRVTRFDPVTPALNEFEADGALPVVAPLVEARWEPSGPVLGGRLRLRGSAVSLYRDDYVGGPVLRPQIIPAGPIPGLPGVDSRRVSGQVEWRRTLISPLGVRWEPFVDVRADLYSVGDLPPMPGLEEEAISRGRATAGLDISYPLFRSVGPGADLI
;
A
#
# COMPACT_ATOMS: atom_id res chain seq x y z
N PRO A 1 22.32 14.25 -9.73
CA PRO A 1 21.60 14.06 -10.98
C PRO A 1 20.23 13.51 -10.67
N ASP A 2 19.23 14.31 -11.03
CA ASP A 2 17.85 13.89 -10.87
C ASP A 2 17.60 12.70 -11.80
N GLY A 3 17.18 11.58 -11.26
CA GLY A 3 16.84 10.41 -12.03
C GLY A 3 15.73 10.70 -13.06
N PRO A 4 15.71 9.98 -14.17
CA PRO A 4 14.69 10.16 -15.19
C PRO A 4 13.31 9.88 -14.61
N TRP A 5 12.32 10.58 -15.10
CA TRP A 5 10.93 10.21 -14.91
C TRP A 5 10.65 8.89 -15.61
N ARG A 6 9.95 8.00 -14.94
CA ARG A 6 9.39 6.79 -15.49
C ARG A 6 7.87 6.86 -15.42
N TRP A 7 7.22 6.48 -16.48
CA TRP A 7 5.77 6.38 -16.52
C TRP A 7 5.38 5.19 -17.38
N GLY A 8 4.21 4.69 -17.16
CA GLY A 8 3.68 3.61 -17.95
C GLY A 8 2.20 3.42 -17.71
N PHE A 9 1.59 2.64 -18.56
CA PHE A 9 0.24 2.16 -18.39
C PHE A 9 0.15 0.71 -18.84
N THR A 10 -0.76 -0.03 -18.23
CA THR A 10 -1.10 -1.39 -18.58
C THR A 10 -2.62 -1.51 -18.56
N ILE A 11 -3.20 -2.18 -19.52
CA ILE A 11 -4.61 -2.50 -19.54
C ILE A 11 -4.73 -4.02 -19.59
N GLU A 12 -5.29 -4.60 -18.54
CA GLU A 12 -5.55 -6.02 -18.41
C GLU A 12 -7.03 -6.21 -18.12
N ARG A 13 -7.76 -6.70 -19.09
CA ARG A 13 -9.20 -6.96 -18.96
C ARG A 13 -9.64 -8.11 -19.86
N VAL A 14 -10.52 -8.94 -19.37
CA VAL A 14 -11.12 -10.03 -20.12
C VAL A 14 -12.64 -9.95 -20.05
N SER A 15 -13.31 -10.34 -21.14
CA SER A 15 -14.77 -10.45 -21.18
C SER A 15 -15.25 -11.78 -20.60
N ASP A 16 -14.45 -12.84 -20.73
CA ASP A 16 -14.75 -14.17 -20.19
C ASP A 16 -13.83 -14.46 -19.01
N LYS A 17 -14.36 -14.43 -17.81
CA LYS A 17 -13.61 -14.69 -16.57
C LYS A 17 -13.07 -16.13 -16.45
N THR A 18 -13.56 -17.05 -17.31
CA THR A 18 -13.07 -18.44 -17.37
C THR A 18 -11.93 -18.61 -18.38
N LEU A 19 -11.52 -17.55 -19.07
CA LEU A 19 -10.55 -17.60 -20.18
C LEU A 19 -9.27 -18.34 -19.80
N PHE A 20 -8.69 -18.02 -18.65
CA PHE A 20 -7.41 -18.61 -18.22
C PHE A 20 -7.54 -20.09 -17.87
N ASP A 21 -8.63 -20.50 -17.24
CA ASP A 21 -8.91 -21.91 -16.92
C ASP A 21 -9.23 -22.70 -18.19
N ARG A 22 -9.97 -22.09 -19.13
CA ARG A 22 -10.38 -22.75 -20.41
C ARG A 22 -9.19 -23.04 -21.32
N TYR A 23 -8.21 -22.15 -21.36
CA TYR A 23 -7.05 -22.26 -22.24
C TYR A 23 -5.76 -22.66 -21.53
N ASP A 24 -5.83 -23.09 -20.26
CA ASP A 24 -4.70 -23.49 -19.42
C ASP A 24 -3.57 -22.43 -19.38
N ILE A 25 -3.96 -21.14 -19.28
CA ILE A 25 -3.01 -20.03 -19.19
C ILE A 25 -2.53 -19.97 -17.73
N ARG A 26 -1.28 -20.40 -17.51
CA ARG A 26 -0.73 -20.61 -16.15
C ARG A 26 -0.12 -19.36 -15.52
N ASP A 27 0.33 -18.42 -16.33
CA ASP A 27 0.96 -17.18 -15.87
C ASP A 27 0.35 -15.95 -16.57
N PRO A 28 -0.88 -15.57 -16.15
CA PRO A 28 -1.52 -14.37 -16.68
C PRO A 28 -0.93 -13.09 -16.12
N TYR A 29 -0.12 -13.18 -15.06
CA TYR A 29 0.35 -12.04 -14.27
C TYR A 29 1.81 -11.73 -14.56
N GLN A 30 2.14 -11.49 -15.82
CA GLN A 30 3.47 -11.00 -16.16
C GLN A 30 3.68 -9.59 -15.56
N ASP A 31 4.93 -9.29 -15.20
CA ASP A 31 5.34 -8.04 -14.58
C ASP A 31 5.18 -6.85 -15.52
N ASN A 32 3.96 -6.42 -15.75
CA ASN A 32 3.58 -5.40 -16.72
C ASN A 32 3.29 -4.04 -16.07
N GLY A 33 4.10 -3.58 -15.15
CA GLY A 33 3.88 -2.26 -14.57
C GLY A 33 4.54 -2.05 -13.22
N LEU A 34 4.08 -1.05 -12.49
CA LEU A 34 4.56 -0.73 -11.15
C LEU A 34 3.92 -1.62 -10.08
N TYR A 35 2.68 -2.02 -10.31
CA TYR A 35 1.90 -2.90 -9.43
C TYR A 35 1.51 -4.16 -10.18
N TYR A 36 1.42 -5.26 -9.45
CA TYR A 36 1.14 -6.57 -10.03
C TYR A 36 -0.23 -7.06 -9.59
N GLY A 37 -0.93 -7.70 -10.50
CA GLY A 37 -2.11 -8.48 -10.16
C GLY A 37 -1.74 -9.64 -9.23
N ASP A 38 -2.61 -9.98 -8.31
CA ASP A 38 -2.43 -11.08 -7.36
C ASP A 38 -3.68 -11.95 -7.31
N GLN A 39 -3.47 -13.25 -7.10
CA GLN A 39 -4.52 -14.22 -6.82
C GLN A 39 -5.72 -14.15 -7.78
N ARG A 40 -5.47 -14.24 -9.07
CA ARG A 40 -6.49 -14.16 -10.12
C ARG A 40 -7.19 -12.80 -10.21
N ARG A 41 -6.45 -11.74 -10.07
CA ARG A 41 -6.91 -10.37 -10.32
C ARG A 41 -6.06 -9.72 -11.38
N LEU A 42 -6.69 -9.26 -12.44
CA LEU A 42 -6.07 -8.45 -13.48
C LEU A 42 -6.01 -7.00 -13.01
N ILE A 43 -4.94 -6.30 -13.39
CA ILE A 43 -4.73 -4.91 -13.00
C ILE A 43 -4.56 -4.01 -14.23
N SER A 44 -5.45 -3.05 -14.38
CA SER A 44 -5.27 -1.94 -15.32
C SER A 44 -4.73 -0.76 -14.57
N GLN A 45 -3.58 -0.22 -14.98
CA GLN A 45 -2.88 0.80 -14.22
C GLN A 45 -2.28 1.90 -15.08
N LEU A 46 -2.17 3.08 -14.50
CA LEU A 46 -1.40 4.22 -15.00
C LEU A 46 -0.50 4.69 -13.86
N TYR A 47 0.77 4.92 -14.14
CA TYR A 47 1.69 5.39 -13.12
C TYR A 47 2.73 6.37 -13.66
N PHE A 48 3.18 7.22 -12.75
CA PHE A 48 4.32 8.13 -12.91
C PHE A 48 5.23 7.96 -11.70
N GLU A 49 6.52 7.86 -11.94
CA GLU A 49 7.51 7.67 -10.90
C GLU A 49 8.74 8.53 -11.18
N ARG A 50 9.29 9.10 -10.13
CA ARG A 50 10.58 9.76 -10.15
C ARG A 50 11.40 9.31 -8.97
N GLN A 51 12.61 8.84 -9.24
CA GLN A 51 13.55 8.46 -8.21
C GLN A 51 14.86 9.22 -8.38
N SER A 52 15.39 9.75 -7.29
CA SER A 52 16.72 10.33 -7.19
C SER A 52 17.44 9.75 -5.97
N ALA A 53 18.71 10.13 -5.78
CA ALA A 53 19.48 9.66 -4.63
C ALA A 53 18.84 10.00 -3.27
N ARG A 54 18.01 11.07 -3.21
CA ARG A 54 17.44 11.62 -1.96
C ARG A 54 15.96 11.88 -2.00
N SER A 55 15.29 11.62 -3.11
CA SER A 55 13.87 11.79 -3.25
C SER A 55 13.24 10.67 -4.06
N TYR A 56 12.02 10.35 -3.71
CA TYR A 56 11.15 9.44 -4.43
C TYR A 56 9.77 10.05 -4.48
N LEU A 57 9.15 10.00 -5.63
CA LEU A 57 7.76 10.35 -5.84
C LEU A 57 7.15 9.32 -6.77
N SER A 58 6.03 8.76 -6.36
CA SER A 58 5.19 7.91 -7.19
C SER A 58 3.75 8.38 -7.13
N VAL A 59 3.09 8.42 -8.27
CA VAL A 59 1.66 8.69 -8.41
C VAL A 59 1.09 7.63 -9.32
N ALA A 60 0.08 6.91 -8.86
CA ALA A 60 -0.54 5.85 -9.63
C ALA A 60 -2.06 5.87 -9.48
N ALA A 61 -2.71 5.26 -10.45
CA ALA A 61 -4.12 4.90 -10.39
C ALA A 61 -4.27 3.50 -11.00
N PHE A 62 -5.15 2.67 -10.43
CA PHE A 62 -5.42 1.36 -10.98
C PHE A 62 -6.82 0.84 -10.66
N ASP A 63 -7.30 0.01 -11.57
CA ASP A 63 -8.55 -0.72 -11.50
C ASP A 63 -8.27 -2.22 -11.51
N LEU A 64 -9.08 -2.99 -10.81
CA LEU A 64 -8.92 -4.42 -10.64
C LEU A 64 -10.10 -5.17 -11.22
N GLN A 65 -9.83 -6.20 -12.00
CA GLN A 65 -10.83 -7.17 -12.42
C GLN A 65 -10.56 -8.52 -11.76
N SER A 66 -11.57 -9.09 -11.08
CA SER A 66 -11.42 -10.38 -10.44
C SER A 66 -11.77 -11.54 -11.37
N LEU A 67 -10.90 -12.55 -11.36
CA LEU A 67 -11.12 -13.85 -11.99
C LEU A 67 -11.35 -14.95 -10.93
N ARG A 68 -11.59 -14.55 -9.67
CA ARG A 68 -11.78 -15.49 -8.56
C ARG A 68 -13.19 -16.06 -8.59
N VAL A 69 -13.28 -17.37 -8.54
CA VAL A 69 -14.54 -18.09 -8.37
C VAL A 69 -14.91 -18.06 -6.90
N THR A 70 -16.06 -17.49 -6.57
CA THR A 70 -16.60 -17.46 -5.20
C THR A 70 -17.44 -18.69 -4.90
N ARG A 71 -18.11 -19.22 -5.93
CA ARG A 71 -18.88 -20.46 -5.85
C ARG A 71 -18.58 -21.33 -7.05
N PHE A 72 -18.06 -22.49 -6.80
CA PHE A 72 -17.72 -23.46 -7.84
C PHE A 72 -18.87 -24.46 -8.03
N ASP A 73 -19.36 -24.62 -9.26
CA ASP A 73 -20.27 -25.67 -9.64
C ASP A 73 -19.52 -26.74 -10.46
N PRO A 74 -19.31 -27.95 -9.89
CA PRO A 74 -18.53 -28.99 -10.55
C PRO A 74 -19.25 -29.66 -11.70
N VAL A 75 -20.59 -29.50 -11.80
CA VAL A 75 -21.41 -30.15 -12.84
C VAL A 75 -21.63 -29.22 -14.03
N THR A 76 -21.84 -27.95 -13.74
CA THR A 76 -22.15 -26.93 -14.75
C THR A 76 -21.24 -25.71 -14.54
N PRO A 77 -20.02 -25.71 -15.13
CA PRO A 77 -19.08 -24.61 -14.95
C PRO A 77 -19.63 -23.23 -15.35
N ALA A 78 -20.63 -23.17 -16.19
CA ALA A 78 -21.33 -21.93 -16.55
C ALA A 78 -22.11 -21.31 -15.38
N LEU A 79 -22.35 -22.08 -14.31
CA LEU A 79 -22.99 -21.59 -13.07
C LEU A 79 -21.99 -21.17 -12.02
N ASN A 80 -20.69 -21.14 -12.34
CA ASN A 80 -19.70 -20.59 -11.43
C ASN A 80 -20.00 -19.11 -11.16
N GLU A 81 -20.04 -18.76 -9.89
CA GLU A 81 -20.16 -17.36 -9.47
C GLU A 81 -18.75 -16.78 -9.29
N PHE A 82 -18.54 -15.60 -9.83
CA PHE A 82 -17.30 -14.87 -9.72
C PHE A 82 -17.42 -13.72 -8.71
N GLU A 83 -16.30 -13.36 -8.11
CA GLU A 83 -16.21 -12.13 -7.32
C GLU A 83 -16.64 -10.94 -8.19
N ALA A 84 -17.54 -10.10 -7.69
CA ALA A 84 -18.01 -8.94 -8.41
C ALA A 84 -16.90 -7.89 -8.53
N ASP A 85 -16.69 -7.35 -9.73
CA ASP A 85 -15.65 -6.33 -9.95
C ASP A 85 -15.96 -5.05 -9.18
N GLY A 86 -17.23 -4.66 -9.05
CA GLY A 86 -17.67 -3.50 -8.26
C GLY A 86 -17.37 -3.60 -6.75
N ALA A 87 -17.13 -4.82 -6.23
CA ALA A 87 -16.68 -5.03 -4.86
C ALA A 87 -15.19 -4.69 -4.64
N LEU A 88 -14.41 -4.65 -5.73
CA LEU A 88 -13.01 -4.28 -5.69
C LEU A 88 -12.87 -2.75 -5.79
N PRO A 89 -11.94 -2.15 -5.05
CA PRO A 89 -11.75 -0.73 -5.14
C PRO A 89 -10.99 -0.32 -6.41
N VAL A 90 -11.47 0.72 -7.06
CA VAL A 90 -10.63 1.55 -7.93
C VAL A 90 -9.75 2.41 -7.04
N VAL A 91 -8.45 2.38 -7.27
CA VAL A 91 -7.48 3.17 -6.52
C VAL A 91 -7.04 4.36 -7.35
N ALA A 92 -7.43 5.57 -6.93
CA ALA A 92 -7.09 6.80 -7.65
C ALA A 92 -7.26 8.06 -6.76
N PRO A 93 -6.18 8.78 -6.41
CA PRO A 93 -4.78 8.41 -6.65
C PRO A 93 -4.21 7.50 -5.55
N LEU A 94 -3.10 6.85 -5.85
CA LEU A 94 -2.12 6.35 -4.88
C LEU A 94 -0.86 7.18 -5.02
N VAL A 95 -0.48 7.90 -3.98
CA VAL A 95 0.69 8.79 -3.96
C VAL A 95 1.64 8.32 -2.87
N GLU A 96 2.91 8.19 -3.21
CA GLU A 96 3.99 7.99 -2.26
C GLU A 96 5.12 9.00 -2.51
N ALA A 97 5.59 9.65 -1.44
CA ALA A 97 6.67 10.60 -1.50
C ALA A 97 7.67 10.36 -0.37
N ARG A 98 8.95 10.50 -0.69
CA ARG A 98 10.06 10.49 0.27
C ARG A 98 11.05 11.58 -0.11
N TRP A 99 11.55 12.29 0.87
CA TRP A 99 12.54 13.30 0.65
C TRP A 99 13.50 13.42 1.82
N GLU A 100 14.78 13.60 1.49
CA GLU A 100 15.87 13.79 2.41
C GLU A 100 16.71 14.99 1.96
N PRO A 101 16.89 16.03 2.78
CA PRO A 101 17.74 17.18 2.46
C PRO A 101 19.17 16.79 2.12
N SER A 102 19.84 17.61 1.30
CA SER A 102 21.24 17.36 0.91
C SER A 102 22.25 17.58 2.04
N GLY A 103 21.90 18.39 3.03
CA GLY A 103 22.73 18.68 4.17
C GLY A 103 22.08 18.26 5.50
N PRO A 104 22.86 18.22 6.59
CA PRO A 104 22.32 17.93 7.90
C PRO A 104 21.39 19.04 8.37
N VAL A 105 20.28 18.66 8.99
CA VAL A 105 19.35 19.55 9.66
C VAL A 105 19.55 19.45 11.15
N LEU A 106 19.88 20.56 11.82
CA LEU A 106 20.25 20.58 13.25
C LEU A 106 21.37 19.57 13.61
N GLY A 107 22.32 19.39 12.67
CA GLY A 107 23.43 18.43 12.80
C GLY A 107 23.02 16.97 12.69
N GLY A 108 21.81 16.66 12.31
CA GLY A 108 21.27 15.32 12.13
C GLY A 108 20.72 15.11 10.71
N ARG A 109 20.25 13.90 10.46
CA ARG A 109 19.61 13.47 9.22
C ARG A 109 18.11 13.58 9.36
N LEU A 110 17.49 14.37 8.48
CA LEU A 110 16.05 14.53 8.41
C LEU A 110 15.49 13.70 7.25
N ARG A 111 14.41 12.98 7.49
CA ARG A 111 13.64 12.26 6.47
C ARG A 111 12.18 12.66 6.54
N LEU A 112 11.62 12.97 5.40
CA LEU A 112 10.20 13.22 5.23
C LEU A 112 9.59 12.12 4.39
N ARG A 113 8.40 11.64 4.80
CA ARG A 113 7.59 10.69 4.05
C ARG A 113 6.17 11.19 3.99
N GLY A 114 5.54 11.01 2.84
CA GLY A 114 4.14 11.31 2.63
C GLY A 114 3.48 10.21 1.82
N SER A 115 2.22 9.95 2.08
CA SER A 115 1.40 9.10 1.25
C SER A 115 -0.04 9.55 1.24
N ALA A 116 -0.72 9.35 0.12
CA ALA A 116 -2.14 9.59 -0.01
C ALA A 116 -2.75 8.47 -0.85
N VAL A 117 -3.94 8.02 -0.47
CA VAL A 117 -4.69 7.02 -1.22
C VAL A 117 -6.18 7.33 -1.15
N SER A 118 -6.86 7.16 -2.29
CA SER A 118 -8.31 7.16 -2.37
C SER A 118 -8.76 5.85 -3.00
N LEU A 119 -9.73 5.23 -2.38
CA LEU A 119 -10.35 3.97 -2.78
C LEU A 119 -11.81 4.23 -3.05
N TYR A 120 -12.28 3.89 -4.25
CA TYR A 120 -13.67 4.02 -4.68
C TYR A 120 -14.24 2.64 -4.93
N ARG A 121 -15.45 2.36 -4.48
CA ARG A 121 -16.15 1.10 -4.71
C ARG A 121 -17.56 1.35 -5.23
N ASP A 122 -17.93 0.60 -6.26
CA ASP A 122 -19.29 0.68 -6.82
C ASP A 122 -20.30 -0.09 -5.96
N ASP A 123 -19.89 -1.25 -5.44
CA ASP A 123 -20.76 -2.14 -4.68
C ASP A 123 -20.40 -2.19 -3.20
N TYR A 124 -21.41 -2.14 -2.35
CA TYR A 124 -21.23 -2.36 -0.93
C TYR A 124 -20.96 -3.83 -0.63
N VAL A 125 -19.84 -4.08 -0.01
CA VAL A 125 -19.48 -5.40 0.53
C VAL A 125 -19.76 -5.40 2.02
N GLY A 126 -20.79 -6.12 2.45
CA GLY A 126 -21.14 -6.27 3.85
C GLY A 126 -19.95 -6.78 4.66
N GLY A 127 -19.53 -6.01 5.65
CA GLY A 127 -18.46 -6.39 6.54
C GLY A 127 -18.84 -7.60 7.42
N PRO A 128 -17.89 -8.43 7.83
CA PRO A 128 -18.15 -9.62 8.66
C PRO A 128 -18.59 -9.31 10.10
N VAL A 129 -18.80 -8.04 10.46
CA VAL A 129 -18.51 -7.65 11.84
C VAL A 129 -19.69 -7.34 12.75
N LEU A 130 -20.85 -6.99 12.29
CA LEU A 130 -21.81 -6.50 13.29
C LEU A 130 -23.01 -7.38 13.61
N ARG A 131 -23.36 -8.32 12.79
CA ARG A 131 -24.31 -9.42 13.11
C ARG A 131 -24.31 -10.47 11.98
N PRO A 132 -23.72 -11.64 12.18
CA PRO A 132 -23.58 -12.66 11.13
C PRO A 132 -24.90 -13.18 10.52
N GLN A 133 -26.04 -12.73 11.03
CA GLN A 133 -27.35 -13.20 10.60
C GLN A 133 -28.14 -12.21 9.72
N ILE A 134 -27.63 -11.01 9.48
CA ILE A 134 -28.41 -9.95 8.82
C ILE A 134 -27.79 -9.44 7.52
N ILE A 135 -26.46 -9.57 7.34
CA ILE A 135 -25.76 -9.06 6.16
C ILE A 135 -25.01 -10.21 5.50
N PRO A 136 -25.36 -10.60 4.27
CA PRO A 136 -24.63 -11.62 3.53
C PRO A 136 -23.19 -11.17 3.30
N ALA A 137 -22.23 -12.10 3.40
CA ALA A 137 -20.83 -11.85 3.11
C ALA A 137 -20.62 -11.75 1.59
N GLY A 138 -21.04 -10.65 0.99
CA GLY A 138 -20.93 -10.41 -0.45
C GLY A 138 -21.48 -9.04 -0.83
N PRO A 139 -21.34 -8.64 -2.09
CA PRO A 139 -21.92 -7.41 -2.59
C PRO A 139 -23.44 -7.42 -2.37
N ILE A 140 -23.97 -6.33 -1.87
CA ILE A 140 -25.42 -6.15 -1.70
C ILE A 140 -25.91 -5.30 -2.89
N PRO A 141 -26.68 -5.87 -3.82
CA PRO A 141 -27.14 -5.15 -4.99
C PRO A 141 -27.93 -3.89 -4.61
N GLY A 142 -27.58 -2.78 -5.27
CA GLY A 142 -28.27 -1.50 -5.10
C GLY A 142 -27.82 -0.66 -3.88
N LEU A 143 -26.87 -1.14 -3.10
CA LEU A 143 -26.19 -0.29 -2.12
C LEU A 143 -24.86 0.21 -2.66
N PRO A 144 -24.57 1.53 -2.55
CA PRO A 144 -23.29 2.10 -2.99
C PRO A 144 -22.13 1.52 -2.17
N GLY A 145 -21.00 1.37 -2.80
CA GLY A 145 -19.76 1.00 -2.14
C GLY A 145 -19.25 2.10 -1.22
N VAL A 146 -18.43 1.72 -0.26
CA VAL A 146 -17.86 2.66 0.69
C VAL A 146 -16.55 3.21 0.13
N ASP A 147 -16.50 4.52 -0.04
CA ASP A 147 -15.29 5.24 -0.38
C ASP A 147 -14.42 5.48 0.84
N SER A 148 -13.12 5.38 0.67
CA SER A 148 -12.19 5.70 1.75
C SER A 148 -10.97 6.46 1.24
N ARG A 149 -10.53 7.44 2.01
CA ARG A 149 -9.37 8.28 1.69
C ARG A 149 -8.45 8.33 2.89
N ARG A 150 -7.16 8.29 2.63
CA ARG A 150 -6.14 8.46 3.67
C ARG A 150 -5.02 9.35 3.17
N VAL A 151 -4.61 10.28 4.02
CA VAL A 151 -3.39 11.07 3.86
C VAL A 151 -2.52 10.84 5.08
N SER A 152 -1.25 10.56 4.87
CA SER A 152 -0.26 10.32 5.93
C SER A 152 0.98 11.16 5.71
N GLY A 153 1.50 11.75 6.78
CA GLY A 153 2.79 12.45 6.80
C GLY A 153 3.66 11.93 7.94
N GLN A 154 4.95 11.81 7.70
CA GLN A 154 5.93 11.38 8.71
C GLN A 154 7.20 12.21 8.59
N VAL A 155 7.71 12.65 9.73
CA VAL A 155 8.99 13.34 9.90
C VAL A 155 9.84 12.51 10.83
N GLU A 156 11.00 12.09 10.37
CA GLU A 156 12.00 11.37 11.15
C GLU A 156 13.29 12.20 11.19
N TRP A 157 13.82 12.44 12.38
CA TRP A 157 15.11 13.07 12.57
C TRP A 157 16.01 12.20 13.46
N ARG A 158 17.27 12.04 13.06
CA ARG A 158 18.30 11.28 13.80
C ARG A 158 19.62 11.99 13.75
N ARG A 159 20.38 11.95 14.84
CA ARG A 159 21.74 12.51 14.90
C ARG A 159 22.70 11.51 15.52
N THR A 160 23.71 11.10 14.78
CA THR A 160 24.78 10.26 15.29
C THR A 160 25.85 11.12 15.93
N LEU A 161 26.18 10.84 17.19
CA LEU A 161 27.25 11.44 17.97
C LEU A 161 28.18 10.32 18.41
N ILE A 162 29.48 10.55 18.33
CA ILE A 162 30.51 9.59 18.80
C ILE A 162 31.33 10.27 19.86
N SER A 163 31.38 9.66 21.05
CA SER A 163 32.23 10.14 22.16
C SER A 163 33.70 9.83 21.90
N PRO A 164 34.65 10.51 22.57
CA PRO A 164 36.08 10.19 22.49
C PRO A 164 36.41 8.75 22.88
N LEU A 165 35.55 8.10 23.66
CA LEU A 165 35.70 6.72 24.11
C LEU A 165 35.09 5.71 23.11
N GLY A 166 34.60 6.16 21.95
CA GLY A 166 34.01 5.30 20.93
C GLY A 166 32.54 4.91 21.16
N VAL A 167 31.89 5.44 22.20
CA VAL A 167 30.45 5.22 22.41
C VAL A 167 29.66 6.03 21.40
N ARG A 168 28.79 5.36 20.66
CA ARG A 168 27.86 5.96 19.70
C ARG A 168 26.54 6.27 20.40
N TRP A 169 26.08 7.51 20.26
CA TRP A 169 24.81 8.02 20.74
C TRP A 169 23.98 8.45 19.55
N GLU A 170 22.76 8.02 19.47
CA GLU A 170 21.88 8.38 18.37
C GLU A 170 20.50 8.80 18.89
N PRO A 171 20.33 10.06 19.33
CA PRO A 171 19.01 10.61 19.61
C PRO A 171 18.18 10.65 18.34
N PHE A 172 16.91 10.30 18.48
CA PHE A 172 15.95 10.34 17.36
C PHE A 172 14.58 10.86 17.80
N VAL A 173 13.88 11.43 16.82
CA VAL A 173 12.48 11.85 16.93
C VAL A 173 11.77 11.37 15.66
N ASP A 174 10.60 10.76 15.82
CA ASP A 174 9.71 10.35 14.76
C ASP A 174 8.31 10.87 15.06
N VAL A 175 7.73 11.64 14.14
CA VAL A 175 6.38 12.16 14.25
C VAL A 175 5.60 11.75 13.01
N ARG A 176 4.43 11.15 13.21
CA ARG A 176 3.51 10.74 12.14
C ARG A 176 2.12 11.25 12.41
N ALA A 177 1.47 11.75 11.37
CA ALA A 177 0.06 12.09 11.37
C ALA A 177 -0.65 11.38 10.21
N ASP A 178 -1.84 10.86 10.47
CA ASP A 178 -2.71 10.22 9.51
C ASP A 178 -4.10 10.89 9.58
N LEU A 179 -4.66 11.19 8.42
CA LEU A 179 -6.04 11.65 8.25
C LEU A 179 -6.78 10.60 7.43
N TYR A 180 -7.93 10.20 7.91
CA TYR A 180 -8.82 9.24 7.28
C TYR A 180 -10.17 9.89 7.04
N SER A 181 -10.77 9.62 5.91
CA SER A 181 -12.15 9.99 5.60
C SER A 181 -12.85 8.81 4.96
N VAL A 182 -14.07 8.56 5.38
CA VAL A 182 -14.95 7.54 4.83
C VAL A 182 -16.20 8.25 4.33
N GLY A 183 -16.62 7.97 3.12
CA GLY A 183 -17.79 8.56 2.48
C GLY A 183 -18.59 7.53 1.69
N ASP A 184 -19.69 7.96 1.13
CA ASP A 184 -20.64 7.13 0.37
C ASP A 184 -21.13 5.91 1.16
N LEU A 185 -21.40 6.14 2.45
CA LEU A 185 -21.93 5.12 3.32
C LEU A 185 -23.37 4.76 2.94
N PRO A 186 -23.71 3.48 2.91
CA PRO A 186 -25.10 3.09 2.70
C PRO A 186 -25.99 3.65 3.83
N PRO A 187 -27.24 4.01 3.53
CA PRO A 187 -28.16 4.60 4.49
C PRO A 187 -28.64 3.57 5.54
N MET A 188 -27.74 3.20 6.43
CA MET A 188 -28.01 2.26 7.53
C MET A 188 -27.84 2.94 8.88
N PRO A 189 -28.69 2.64 9.87
CA PRO A 189 -28.56 3.22 11.21
C PRO A 189 -27.18 2.95 11.82
N GLY A 190 -26.54 3.99 12.34
CA GLY A 190 -25.26 3.88 13.02
C GLY A 190 -24.03 3.94 12.09
N LEU A 191 -24.24 4.18 10.80
CA LEU A 191 -23.16 4.52 9.87
C LEU A 191 -23.23 6.03 9.58
N GLU A 192 -22.19 6.74 9.89
CA GLU A 192 -22.04 8.17 9.61
C GLU A 192 -20.72 8.40 8.89
N GLU A 193 -20.71 9.37 7.98
CA GLU A 193 -19.47 9.80 7.37
C GLU A 193 -18.57 10.41 8.43
N GLU A 194 -17.36 9.88 8.56
CA GLU A 194 -16.46 10.28 9.61
C GLU A 194 -15.08 10.63 9.03
N ALA A 195 -14.52 11.72 9.53
CA ALA A 195 -13.14 12.08 9.32
C ALA A 195 -12.37 11.89 10.63
N ILE A 196 -11.40 10.98 10.62
CA ILE A 196 -10.61 10.62 11.79
C ILE A 196 -9.18 11.11 11.59
N SER A 197 -8.64 11.78 12.61
CA SER A 197 -7.22 12.15 12.67
C SER A 197 -6.51 11.28 13.70
N ARG A 198 -5.30 10.84 13.37
CA ARG A 198 -4.43 10.07 14.26
C ARG A 198 -3.03 10.64 14.24
N GLY A 199 -2.43 10.86 15.40
CA GLY A 199 -1.06 11.30 15.56
C GLY A 199 -0.25 10.32 16.41
N ARG A 200 1.04 10.19 16.09
CA ARG A 200 2.02 9.47 16.89
C ARG A 200 3.32 10.25 16.93
N ALA A 201 3.87 10.45 18.12
CA ALA A 201 5.21 10.98 18.32
C ALA A 201 6.02 9.97 19.12
N THR A 202 7.25 9.74 18.69
CA THR A 202 8.21 8.88 19.36
C THR A 202 9.54 9.60 19.44
N ALA A 203 10.16 9.62 20.60
CA ALA A 203 11.51 10.11 20.78
C ALA A 203 12.32 9.08 21.59
N GLY A 204 13.59 8.95 21.28
CA GLY A 204 14.44 7.97 21.93
C GLY A 204 15.92 8.27 21.75
N LEU A 205 16.72 7.42 22.35
CA LEU A 205 18.17 7.46 22.30
C LEU A 205 18.69 6.03 22.13
N ASP A 206 19.33 5.78 21.00
CA ASP A 206 20.07 4.54 20.77
C ASP A 206 21.52 4.73 21.24
N ILE A 207 22.01 3.83 22.09
CA ILE A 207 23.39 3.83 22.56
C ILE A 207 24.05 2.53 22.15
N SER A 208 25.20 2.61 21.48
CA SER A 208 25.97 1.44 21.08
C SER A 208 27.47 1.66 21.29
N TYR A 209 28.15 0.60 21.66
CA TYR A 209 29.62 0.57 21.77
C TYR A 209 30.13 -0.57 20.88
N PRO A 210 30.67 -0.26 19.67
CA PRO A 210 31.17 -1.28 18.77
C PRO A 210 32.46 -1.88 19.37
N LEU A 211 32.40 -3.17 19.67
CA LEU A 211 33.55 -3.95 20.10
C LEU A 211 34.08 -4.72 18.87
N PHE A 212 35.39 -4.70 18.70
CA PHE A 212 36.03 -5.54 17.70
C PHE A 212 37.13 -6.39 18.36
N ARG A 213 37.30 -7.59 17.90
CA ARG A 213 38.40 -8.47 18.28
C ARG A 213 39.31 -8.65 17.08
N SER A 214 40.56 -8.28 17.20
CA SER A 214 41.56 -8.67 16.19
C SER A 214 41.87 -10.15 16.36
N VAL A 215 41.67 -10.91 15.33
CA VAL A 215 42.05 -12.31 15.25
C VAL A 215 43.36 -12.36 14.49
N GLY A 216 44.38 -13.06 15.02
CA GLY A 216 45.69 -13.15 14.37
C GLY A 216 45.64 -13.76 12.98
N PRO A 217 46.70 -13.62 12.17
CA PRO A 217 46.71 -14.15 10.80
C PRO A 217 46.51 -15.67 10.84
N GLY A 218 45.44 -16.14 10.18
CA GLY A 218 45.07 -17.56 10.08
C GLY A 218 43.73 -17.94 10.68
N ALA A 219 42.94 -17.01 11.21
CA ALA A 219 41.55 -17.27 11.62
C ALA A 219 40.60 -16.86 10.52
N ASP A 220 39.93 -17.84 9.93
CA ASP A 220 38.83 -17.63 9.00
C ASP A 220 37.67 -16.95 9.73
N LEU A 221 37.24 -15.81 9.20
CA LEU A 221 35.99 -15.18 9.63
C LEU A 221 34.83 -16.04 9.11
N ILE A 222 34.13 -16.68 10.03
CA ILE A 222 32.87 -17.37 9.76
C ILE A 222 31.72 -16.35 9.82
#